data_907bfebde83c5d7a931c3521d4e7c2ec
#
_entry.id   907bfebde83c5d7a931c3521d4e7c2ec
#
_cell.length_a   1.000
_cell.length_b   1.000
_cell.length_c   1.000
_cell.angle_alpha   90.00
_cell.angle_beta   90.00
_cell.angle_gamma   90.00
#
_symmetry.space_group_name_H-M   'P 1'
#
loop_
_entity.id
_entity.type
_entity.pdbx_description
1 polymer ?
#
loop_
_entity_poly.entity_id
_entity_poly.type
_entity_poly.pdbx_seq_one_letter_code
_entity_poly.pdbx_strand_id
1 'polypeptide(L)'
;MVATQETIDTLEEATGKYKYGFVTDIESDKAPKGLNEDIIRFISAKKDEPQWMLDFRLKAFERFKQLKEPDWQKPKYPKINYQDLYYYSAPKSASEKPKSLDEIDPKILETYKKLGIPLQEQARLNGIAVDAVFDSVSVATTFKEELTKQGIIFCPISEAIQKHPELVKKYLGSVIPTTDHFFATLNSAVFTDGSFVYIPEGVKCPMELSTYFRINATETGQFERTLIIADKGSYVSYLEGCTAPMRDENQLHAANVELIALDDAEIKYSTVQNWYPGDKDGKGGIYNFVTKRGLCKGKNSKISWTQVETGSAITWKYPSCILKG
;
A
#
# COMPACT_ATOMS: atom_id res chain seq x y z
N MET A 1 -2.13 32.28 -21.54
CA MET A 1 -0.71 32.60 -21.35
C MET A 1 0.06 31.38 -21.82
N VAL A 2 0.98 31.56 -22.78
CA VAL A 2 1.89 30.49 -23.20
C VAL A 2 3.02 30.51 -22.19
N ALA A 3 3.41 29.34 -21.64
CA ALA A 3 4.55 29.23 -20.72
C ALA A 3 5.83 29.71 -21.43
N THR A 4 6.65 30.47 -20.73
CA THR A 4 7.96 30.90 -21.27
C THR A 4 8.89 29.70 -21.35
N GLN A 5 9.92 29.74 -22.24
CA GLN A 5 10.91 28.67 -22.37
C GLN A 5 11.59 28.42 -21.00
N GLU A 6 11.89 29.46 -20.24
CA GLU A 6 12.45 29.35 -18.89
C GLU A 6 11.53 28.59 -17.92
N THR A 7 10.20 28.77 -18.03
CA THR A 7 9.23 28.01 -17.24
C THR A 7 9.20 26.55 -17.66
N ILE A 8 9.32 26.28 -18.97
CA ILE A 8 9.38 24.92 -19.51
C ILE A 8 10.68 24.23 -19.05
N ASP A 9 11.82 24.88 -19.18
CA ASP A 9 13.13 24.36 -18.77
C ASP A 9 13.16 24.09 -17.26
N THR A 10 12.59 25.00 -16.44
CA THR A 10 12.46 24.81 -14.98
C THR A 10 11.55 23.62 -14.64
N LEU A 11 10.45 23.46 -15.39
CA LEU A 11 9.57 22.32 -15.23
C LEU A 11 10.24 21.01 -15.69
N GLU A 12 11.01 21.03 -16.77
CA GLU A 12 11.80 19.89 -17.24
C GLU A 12 12.93 19.52 -16.28
N GLU A 13 13.58 20.50 -15.65
CA GLU A 13 14.54 20.27 -14.56
C GLU A 13 13.87 19.72 -13.30
N ALA A 14 12.72 20.27 -12.91
CA ALA A 14 11.94 19.82 -11.74
C ALA A 14 11.27 18.46 -11.97
N THR A 15 10.87 18.16 -13.22
CA THR A 15 10.31 16.87 -13.64
C THR A 15 11.36 15.93 -14.20
N GLY A 16 12.64 16.29 -14.14
CA GLY A 16 13.77 15.57 -14.72
C GLY A 16 13.69 14.06 -14.60
N LYS A 17 14.51 13.31 -15.32
CA LYS A 17 14.49 11.85 -15.42
C LYS A 17 14.00 11.18 -14.13
N TYR A 18 12.91 10.43 -14.20
CA TYR A 18 12.31 9.72 -13.08
C TYR A 18 13.39 9.00 -12.25
N LYS A 19 13.81 9.64 -11.15
CA LYS A 19 14.97 9.21 -10.33
C LYS A 19 14.77 7.88 -9.61
N TYR A 20 13.53 7.43 -9.49
CA TYR A 20 13.15 6.15 -8.84
C TYR A 20 13.14 4.97 -9.83
N GLY A 21 13.51 5.20 -11.10
CA GLY A 21 13.41 4.22 -12.19
C GLY A 21 14.41 3.06 -12.14
N PHE A 22 15.35 3.04 -11.18
CA PHE A 22 16.31 1.95 -11.05
C PHE A 22 15.65 0.64 -10.63
N VAL A 23 16.24 -0.49 -11.02
CA VAL A 23 15.83 -1.84 -10.64
C VAL A 23 16.82 -2.37 -9.59
N THR A 24 16.30 -3.02 -8.55
CA THR A 24 17.12 -3.77 -7.61
C THR A 24 17.32 -5.19 -8.15
N ASP A 25 18.56 -5.58 -8.39
CA ASP A 25 18.90 -6.93 -8.85
C ASP A 25 18.87 -7.92 -7.69
N ILE A 26 17.68 -8.50 -7.46
CA ILE A 26 17.42 -9.48 -6.41
C ILE A 26 16.55 -10.61 -6.96
N GLU A 27 16.87 -11.84 -6.57
CA GLU A 27 16.05 -12.99 -6.93
C GLU A 27 14.73 -12.97 -6.16
N SER A 28 13.63 -13.20 -6.87
CA SER A 28 12.28 -13.23 -6.30
C SER A 28 11.65 -14.62 -6.42
N ASP A 29 10.97 -15.03 -5.37
CA ASP A 29 10.02 -16.15 -5.37
C ASP A 29 8.68 -15.63 -5.86
N LYS A 30 8.16 -16.17 -6.96
CA LYS A 30 6.90 -15.76 -7.57
C LYS A 30 5.89 -16.89 -7.57
N ALA A 31 4.62 -16.57 -7.33
CA ALA A 31 3.53 -17.48 -7.62
C ALA A 31 3.46 -17.76 -9.15
N PRO A 32 2.80 -18.82 -9.61
CA PRO A 32 2.41 -18.93 -11.01
C PRO A 32 1.58 -17.72 -11.48
N LYS A 33 1.65 -17.37 -12.76
CA LYS A 33 0.80 -16.33 -13.35
C LYS A 33 -0.67 -16.74 -13.33
N GLY A 34 -1.52 -15.72 -13.28
CA GLY A 34 -2.96 -15.85 -13.42
C GLY A 34 -3.71 -15.68 -12.12
N LEU A 35 -5.00 -15.41 -12.26
CA LEU A 35 -5.93 -15.18 -11.16
C LEU A 35 -6.95 -16.33 -11.10
N ASN A 36 -6.79 -17.17 -10.10
CA ASN A 36 -7.68 -18.28 -9.82
C ASN A 36 -7.68 -18.61 -8.32
N GLU A 37 -8.48 -19.57 -7.91
CA GLU A 37 -8.59 -19.97 -6.50
C GLU A 37 -7.29 -20.52 -5.93
N ASP A 38 -6.53 -21.26 -6.72
CA ASP A 38 -5.26 -21.87 -6.26
C ASP A 38 -4.23 -20.78 -5.93
N ILE A 39 -4.18 -19.70 -6.71
CA ILE A 39 -3.31 -18.54 -6.41
C ILE A 39 -3.73 -17.86 -5.12
N ILE A 40 -5.02 -17.71 -4.86
CA ILE A 40 -5.53 -17.13 -3.61
C ILE A 40 -5.14 -18.00 -2.40
N ARG A 41 -5.31 -19.32 -2.52
CA ARG A 41 -4.86 -20.29 -1.51
C ARG A 41 -3.35 -20.27 -1.31
N PHE A 42 -2.59 -20.12 -2.41
CA PHE A 42 -1.14 -19.97 -2.36
C PHE A 42 -0.72 -18.73 -1.58
N ILE A 43 -1.33 -17.55 -1.87
CA ILE A 43 -1.06 -16.29 -1.13
C ILE A 43 -1.35 -16.48 0.35
N SER A 44 -2.52 -17.04 0.69
CA SER A 44 -2.92 -17.29 2.08
C SER A 44 -1.95 -18.23 2.81
N ALA A 45 -1.50 -19.29 2.15
CA ALA A 45 -0.52 -20.23 2.70
C ALA A 45 0.86 -19.57 2.89
N LYS A 46 1.34 -18.77 1.92
CA LYS A 46 2.61 -18.03 2.04
C LYS A 46 2.61 -17.01 3.18
N LYS A 47 1.45 -16.48 3.52
CA LYS A 47 1.26 -15.53 4.63
C LYS A 47 0.89 -16.22 5.94
N ASP A 48 0.80 -17.55 5.95
CA ASP A 48 0.41 -18.36 7.12
C ASP A 48 -0.91 -17.86 7.74
N GLU A 49 -1.89 -17.57 6.88
CA GLU A 49 -3.15 -16.96 7.30
C GLU A 49 -4.10 -17.97 7.95
N PRO A 50 -4.84 -17.55 8.99
CA PRO A 50 -5.89 -18.38 9.57
C PRO A 50 -7.07 -18.57 8.60
N GLN A 51 -7.83 -19.65 8.76
CA GLN A 51 -8.93 -20.03 7.87
C GLN A 51 -9.94 -18.89 7.60
N TRP A 52 -10.28 -18.08 8.60
CA TRP A 52 -11.22 -16.98 8.43
C TRP A 52 -10.73 -15.92 7.42
N MET A 53 -9.39 -15.75 7.28
CA MET A 53 -8.81 -14.82 6.33
C MET A 53 -8.86 -15.40 4.91
N LEU A 54 -8.58 -16.68 4.76
CA LEU A 54 -8.77 -17.38 3.48
C LEU A 54 -10.24 -17.31 3.04
N ASP A 55 -11.20 -17.53 3.95
CA ASP A 55 -12.63 -17.41 3.66
C ASP A 55 -13.01 -15.99 3.19
N PHE A 56 -12.43 -14.95 3.79
CA PHE A 56 -12.61 -13.56 3.37
C PHE A 56 -12.12 -13.36 1.92
N ARG A 57 -10.94 -13.88 1.58
CA ARG A 57 -10.37 -13.81 0.23
C ARG A 57 -11.20 -14.53 -0.80
N LEU A 58 -11.59 -15.77 -0.51
CA LEU A 58 -12.41 -16.60 -1.41
C LEU A 58 -13.78 -15.96 -1.65
N LYS A 59 -14.42 -15.40 -0.62
CA LYS A 59 -15.67 -14.65 -0.76
C LYS A 59 -15.47 -13.43 -1.69
N ALA A 60 -14.38 -12.71 -1.55
CA ALA A 60 -14.06 -11.59 -2.43
C ALA A 60 -13.84 -12.07 -3.87
N PHE A 61 -13.14 -13.18 -4.07
CA PHE A 61 -12.90 -13.74 -5.40
C PHE A 61 -14.19 -14.20 -6.08
N GLU A 62 -15.08 -14.88 -5.37
CA GLU A 62 -16.40 -15.26 -5.91
C GLU A 62 -17.19 -14.02 -6.37
N ARG A 63 -17.12 -12.94 -5.61
CA ARG A 63 -17.75 -11.68 -6.00
C ARG A 63 -17.05 -11.06 -7.21
N PHE A 64 -15.72 -11.07 -7.25
CA PHE A 64 -14.93 -10.54 -8.37
C PHE A 64 -15.31 -11.20 -9.71
N LYS A 65 -15.51 -12.51 -9.73
CA LYS A 65 -15.93 -13.25 -10.94
C LYS A 65 -17.28 -12.78 -11.51
N GLN A 66 -18.13 -12.17 -10.68
CA GLN A 66 -19.45 -11.65 -11.07
C GLN A 66 -19.40 -10.18 -11.53
N LEU A 67 -18.32 -9.47 -11.21
CA LEU A 67 -18.17 -8.06 -11.56
C LEU A 67 -17.57 -7.90 -12.97
N LYS A 68 -17.91 -6.79 -13.59
CA LYS A 68 -17.27 -6.36 -14.84
C LYS A 68 -16.35 -5.19 -14.54
N GLU A 69 -15.22 -5.18 -15.23
CA GLU A 69 -14.35 -4.01 -15.20
C GLU A 69 -15.13 -2.79 -15.69
N PRO A 70 -15.08 -1.64 -14.99
CA PRO A 70 -15.82 -0.46 -15.38
C PRO A 70 -15.37 0.05 -16.77
N ASP A 71 -16.32 0.49 -17.58
CA ASP A 71 -16.10 0.99 -18.95
C ASP A 71 -16.69 2.38 -19.20
N TRP A 72 -17.31 2.97 -18.16
CA TRP A 72 -18.01 4.27 -18.23
C TRP A 72 -17.06 5.49 -18.19
N GLN A 73 -15.80 5.30 -17.79
CA GLN A 73 -14.81 6.37 -17.71
C GLN A 73 -14.42 6.91 -19.10
N LYS A 74 -14.11 8.21 -19.19
CA LYS A 74 -13.62 8.83 -20.43
C LYS A 74 -12.20 8.41 -20.82
N PRO A 75 -11.21 8.39 -19.89
CA PRO A 75 -9.87 7.88 -20.20
C PRO A 75 -9.96 6.42 -20.65
N LYS A 76 -9.27 6.13 -21.75
CA LYS A 76 -9.16 4.77 -22.27
C LYS A 76 -7.74 4.27 -22.02
N TYR A 77 -7.63 3.01 -21.62
CA TYR A 77 -6.37 2.31 -21.44
C TYR A 77 -6.48 0.91 -22.07
N PRO A 78 -5.36 0.28 -22.41
CA PRO A 78 -5.37 -1.08 -22.95
C PRO A 78 -6.04 -2.05 -21.98
N LYS A 79 -6.74 -3.03 -22.50
CA LYS A 79 -7.39 -4.06 -21.68
C LYS A 79 -6.34 -4.80 -20.86
N ILE A 80 -6.55 -4.87 -19.56
CA ILE A 80 -5.66 -5.60 -18.64
C ILE A 80 -5.90 -7.11 -18.80
N ASN A 81 -4.82 -7.87 -18.99
CA ASN A 81 -4.88 -9.33 -18.96
C ASN A 81 -4.59 -9.83 -17.55
N TYR A 82 -5.62 -10.03 -16.75
CA TYR A 82 -5.50 -10.52 -15.37
C TYR A 82 -4.93 -11.94 -15.27
N GLN A 83 -4.83 -12.69 -16.37
CA GLN A 83 -4.23 -14.01 -16.39
C GLN A 83 -2.75 -13.99 -16.74
N ASP A 84 -2.20 -12.83 -17.09
CA ASP A 84 -0.78 -12.66 -17.41
C ASP A 84 -0.04 -11.79 -16.39
N LEU A 85 -0.45 -11.88 -15.13
CA LEU A 85 0.15 -11.17 -14.00
C LEU A 85 0.56 -12.13 -12.89
N TYR A 86 1.65 -11.80 -12.18
CA TYR A 86 2.00 -12.43 -10.92
C TYR A 86 1.30 -11.69 -9.78
N TYR A 87 0.54 -12.41 -8.96
CA TYR A 87 -0.20 -11.87 -7.81
C TYR A 87 0.58 -11.96 -6.49
N TYR A 88 1.73 -12.58 -6.52
CA TYR A 88 2.66 -12.65 -5.40
C TYR A 88 4.09 -12.68 -5.92
N SER A 89 4.95 -11.86 -5.31
CA SER A 89 6.40 -11.87 -5.49
C SER A 89 7.06 -11.43 -4.19
N ALA A 90 8.07 -12.17 -3.76
CA ALA A 90 8.85 -11.82 -2.58
C ALA A 90 10.34 -12.05 -2.87
N PRO A 91 11.26 -11.21 -2.33
CA PRO A 91 12.67 -11.53 -2.37
C PRO A 91 12.93 -12.90 -1.73
N LYS A 92 13.75 -13.74 -2.34
CA LYS A 92 14.09 -15.06 -1.77
C LYS A 92 14.76 -14.93 -0.40
N SER A 93 15.54 -13.87 -0.20
CA SER A 93 16.18 -13.53 1.07
C SER A 93 15.20 -13.09 2.17
N ALA A 94 13.96 -12.76 1.84
CA ALA A 94 12.91 -12.38 2.79
C ALA A 94 12.04 -13.56 3.24
N SER A 95 12.43 -14.80 2.97
CA SER A 95 11.69 -16.01 3.38
C SER A 95 11.61 -16.18 4.91
N GLU A 96 12.51 -15.58 5.66
CA GLU A 96 12.44 -15.43 7.11
C GLU A 96 12.22 -13.96 7.46
N LYS A 97 11.16 -13.65 8.23
CA LYS A 97 10.89 -12.28 8.70
C LYS A 97 12.11 -11.77 9.48
N PRO A 98 12.84 -10.76 9.01
CA PRO A 98 14.04 -10.31 9.68
C PRO A 98 13.68 -9.75 11.06
N LYS A 99 14.43 -10.16 12.08
CA LYS A 99 14.26 -9.69 13.47
C LYS A 99 15.02 -8.40 13.73
N SER A 100 16.00 -8.10 12.89
CA SER A 100 16.79 -6.88 12.93
C SER A 100 17.12 -6.38 11.53
N LEU A 101 17.57 -5.11 11.43
CA LEU A 101 18.02 -4.52 10.15
C LEU A 101 19.25 -5.24 9.58
N ASP A 102 20.08 -5.85 10.44
CA ASP A 102 21.29 -6.56 10.03
C ASP A 102 20.99 -7.88 9.31
N GLU A 103 19.78 -8.40 9.45
CA GLU A 103 19.30 -9.62 8.76
C GLU A 103 18.68 -9.32 7.39
N ILE A 104 18.53 -8.04 7.03
CA ILE A 104 17.96 -7.63 5.74
C ILE A 104 19.03 -7.71 4.66
N ASP A 105 18.63 -8.20 3.48
CA ASP A 105 19.52 -8.22 2.31
C ASP A 105 20.12 -6.82 2.05
N PRO A 106 21.46 -6.69 1.98
CA PRO A 106 22.12 -5.41 1.77
C PRO A 106 21.64 -4.66 0.52
N LYS A 107 21.23 -5.36 -0.53
CA LYS A 107 20.67 -4.75 -1.75
C LYS A 107 19.33 -4.07 -1.49
N ILE A 108 18.51 -4.63 -0.61
CA ILE A 108 17.25 -4.01 -0.19
C ILE A 108 17.54 -2.76 0.64
N LEU A 109 18.45 -2.83 1.61
CA LEU A 109 18.87 -1.67 2.40
C LEU A 109 19.43 -0.55 1.52
N GLU A 110 20.27 -0.87 0.54
CA GLU A 110 20.79 0.09 -0.42
C GLU A 110 19.69 0.72 -1.26
N THR A 111 18.68 -0.08 -1.65
CA THR A 111 17.51 0.42 -2.38
C THR A 111 16.79 1.50 -1.58
N TYR A 112 16.44 1.24 -0.33
CA TYR A 112 15.76 2.23 0.52
C TYR A 112 16.65 3.45 0.79
N LYS A 113 17.95 3.27 0.94
CA LYS A 113 18.92 4.37 1.05
C LYS A 113 18.90 5.25 -0.20
N LYS A 114 18.91 4.67 -1.40
CA LYS A 114 18.79 5.40 -2.68
C LYS A 114 17.45 6.13 -2.83
N LEU A 115 16.41 5.58 -2.25
CA LEU A 115 15.08 6.20 -2.22
C LEU A 115 14.97 7.33 -1.18
N GLY A 116 15.98 7.51 -0.33
CA GLY A 116 15.96 8.48 0.76
C GLY A 116 15.09 8.08 1.94
N ILE A 117 14.78 6.79 2.08
CA ILE A 117 13.95 6.24 3.16
C ILE A 117 14.83 5.85 4.35
N PRO A 118 14.68 6.48 5.51
CA PRO A 118 15.56 6.26 6.66
C PRO A 118 15.15 4.98 7.42
N LEU A 119 15.83 3.86 7.17
CA LEU A 119 15.61 2.61 7.91
C LEU A 119 16.51 2.44 9.14
N GLN A 120 17.51 3.30 9.32
CA GLN A 120 18.53 3.23 10.39
C GLN A 120 18.46 4.42 11.35
N GLU A 121 19.58 4.73 12.03
CA GLU A 121 19.69 5.81 13.03
C GLU A 121 19.12 7.17 12.61
N GLN A 122 19.13 7.48 11.33
CA GLN A 122 18.50 8.70 10.79
C GLN A 122 16.97 8.74 11.05
N ALA A 123 16.31 7.60 11.14
CA ALA A 123 14.89 7.55 11.54
C ALA A 123 14.70 8.00 13.00
N ARG A 124 15.63 7.66 13.90
CA ARG A 124 15.62 8.11 15.30
C ARG A 124 15.73 9.61 15.42
N LEU A 125 16.57 10.23 14.61
CA LEU A 125 16.77 11.69 14.64
C LEU A 125 15.55 12.47 14.09
N ASN A 126 14.78 11.85 13.18
CA ASN A 126 13.63 12.48 12.55
C ASN A 126 12.29 12.22 13.29
N GLY A 127 12.26 11.35 14.30
CA GLY A 127 11.03 11.02 15.04
C GLY A 127 9.94 10.41 14.17
N ILE A 128 10.31 9.61 13.15
CA ILE A 128 9.39 8.94 12.21
C ILE A 128 9.56 7.43 12.35
N ALA A 129 8.45 6.72 12.59
CA ALA A 129 8.44 5.26 12.51
C ALA A 129 8.13 4.82 11.07
N VAL A 130 8.94 3.95 10.51
CA VAL A 130 8.86 3.50 9.11
C VAL A 130 8.61 2.00 9.03
N ASP A 131 7.65 1.59 8.20
CA ASP A 131 7.50 0.24 7.69
C ASP A 131 7.87 0.21 6.20
N ALA A 132 8.78 -0.69 5.81
CA ALA A 132 9.28 -0.79 4.45
C ALA A 132 8.75 -2.06 3.79
N VAL A 133 8.00 -1.91 2.71
CA VAL A 133 7.40 -3.01 1.95
C VAL A 133 8.05 -3.12 0.59
N PHE A 134 8.61 -4.30 0.29
CA PHE A 134 9.25 -4.61 -0.99
C PHE A 134 8.46 -5.72 -1.70
N ASP A 135 7.88 -5.40 -2.85
CA ASP A 135 6.91 -6.25 -3.53
C ASP A 135 5.78 -6.72 -2.59
N SER A 136 5.67 -8.01 -2.32
CA SER A 136 4.56 -8.59 -1.53
C SER A 136 4.86 -8.77 -0.04
N VAL A 137 5.99 -8.25 0.47
CA VAL A 137 6.40 -8.50 1.87
C VAL A 137 6.93 -7.25 2.56
N SER A 138 6.59 -7.08 3.84
CA SER A 138 7.27 -6.12 4.71
C SER A 138 8.66 -6.65 5.07
N VAL A 139 9.67 -5.82 4.88
CA VAL A 139 11.08 -6.17 5.10
C VAL A 139 11.67 -5.51 6.34
N ALA A 140 11.07 -4.43 6.84
CA ALA A 140 11.51 -3.75 8.06
C ALA A 140 10.40 -2.91 8.67
N THR A 141 10.29 -2.90 10.01
CA THR A 141 9.46 -1.95 10.77
C THR A 141 10.28 -1.37 11.92
N THR A 142 10.40 -0.05 11.97
CA THR A 142 11.19 0.67 12.99
C THR A 142 10.33 1.11 14.18
N PHE A 143 10.93 1.41 15.34
CA PHE A 143 10.29 1.94 16.56
C PHE A 143 9.13 1.10 17.14
N LYS A 144 9.05 -0.15 16.78
CA LYS A 144 7.95 -1.03 17.19
C LYS A 144 7.82 -1.15 18.71
N GLU A 145 8.94 -1.27 19.41
CA GLU A 145 8.95 -1.39 20.87
C GLU A 145 8.48 -0.12 21.57
N GLU A 146 8.92 1.06 21.12
CA GLU A 146 8.51 2.35 21.67
C GLU A 146 7.01 2.59 21.52
N LEU A 147 6.47 2.27 20.36
CA LEU A 147 5.04 2.37 20.07
C LEU A 147 4.24 1.37 20.92
N THR A 148 4.73 0.14 21.05
CA THR A 148 4.07 -0.92 21.84
C THR A 148 3.98 -0.55 23.32
N LYS A 149 4.97 0.15 23.91
CA LYS A 149 4.91 0.65 25.30
C LYS A 149 3.73 1.58 25.56
N GLN A 150 3.21 2.23 24.52
CA GLN A 150 2.03 3.09 24.59
C GLN A 150 0.75 2.36 24.15
N GLY A 151 0.83 1.06 23.88
CA GLY A 151 -0.27 0.25 23.36
C GLY A 151 -0.57 0.50 21.90
N ILE A 152 0.24 1.29 21.18
CA ILE A 152 0.10 1.54 19.76
C ILE A 152 0.54 0.31 18.98
N ILE A 153 -0.29 -0.12 18.03
CA ILE A 153 0.06 -1.19 17.10
C ILE A 153 0.41 -0.53 15.76
N PHE A 154 1.62 -0.75 15.30
CA PHE A 154 2.08 -0.42 13.96
C PHE A 154 2.87 -1.59 13.41
N CYS A 155 2.31 -2.29 12.47
CA CYS A 155 2.90 -3.50 11.90
C CYS A 155 2.33 -3.79 10.50
N PRO A 156 2.95 -4.69 9.73
CA PRO A 156 2.34 -5.22 8.51
C PRO A 156 0.97 -5.83 8.79
N ILE A 157 0.04 -5.68 7.85
CA ILE A 157 -1.30 -6.28 8.02
C ILE A 157 -1.25 -7.81 8.11
N SER A 158 -0.29 -8.44 7.45
CA SER A 158 -0.04 -9.88 7.56
C SER A 158 0.32 -10.31 8.99
N GLU A 159 1.06 -9.48 9.72
CA GLU A 159 1.34 -9.72 11.13
C GLU A 159 0.10 -9.47 12.00
N ALA A 160 -0.65 -8.40 11.71
CA ALA A 160 -1.87 -8.08 12.47
C ALA A 160 -2.94 -9.16 12.35
N ILE A 161 -3.09 -9.79 11.19
CA ILE A 161 -4.00 -10.93 10.97
C ILE A 161 -3.72 -12.06 11.95
N GLN A 162 -2.45 -12.30 12.27
CA GLN A 162 -2.02 -13.38 13.17
C GLN A 162 -2.06 -12.95 14.65
N LYS A 163 -1.54 -11.76 14.98
CA LYS A 163 -1.33 -11.33 16.37
C LYS A 163 -2.49 -10.53 16.96
N HIS A 164 -3.30 -9.89 16.10
CA HIS A 164 -4.43 -9.04 16.50
C HIS A 164 -5.72 -9.39 15.76
N PRO A 165 -6.09 -10.70 15.64
CA PRO A 165 -7.19 -11.16 14.81
C PRO A 165 -8.53 -10.52 15.17
N GLU A 166 -8.79 -10.21 16.45
CA GLU A 166 -10.05 -9.61 16.88
C GLU A 166 -10.23 -8.17 16.33
N LEU A 167 -9.16 -7.38 16.32
CA LEU A 167 -9.19 -6.04 15.72
C LEU A 167 -9.35 -6.13 14.20
N VAL A 168 -8.59 -7.01 13.55
CA VAL A 168 -8.67 -7.16 12.09
C VAL A 168 -10.05 -7.64 11.68
N LYS A 169 -10.61 -8.69 12.30
CA LYS A 169 -11.97 -9.18 12.01
C LYS A 169 -13.04 -8.11 12.21
N LYS A 170 -12.89 -7.24 13.21
CA LYS A 170 -13.84 -6.17 13.51
C LYS A 170 -13.86 -5.07 12.46
N TYR A 171 -12.70 -4.74 11.90
CA TYR A 171 -12.55 -3.54 11.11
C TYR A 171 -12.22 -3.76 9.63
N LEU A 172 -11.51 -4.83 9.25
CA LEU A 172 -11.18 -5.13 7.86
C LEU A 172 -12.46 -5.33 7.03
N GLY A 173 -12.56 -4.59 5.94
CA GLY A 173 -13.73 -4.64 5.07
C GLY A 173 -14.98 -3.95 5.63
N SER A 174 -14.87 -3.25 6.77
CA SER A 174 -16.00 -2.52 7.37
C SER A 174 -16.31 -1.20 6.66
N VAL A 175 -15.34 -0.65 5.94
CA VAL A 175 -15.46 0.60 5.17
C VAL A 175 -15.37 0.34 3.67
N ILE A 176 -14.53 -0.60 3.26
CA ILE A 176 -14.43 -1.10 1.89
C ILE A 176 -14.79 -2.59 1.90
N PRO A 177 -16.08 -2.95 1.77
CA PRO A 177 -16.51 -4.34 1.82
C PRO A 177 -16.00 -5.15 0.62
N THR A 178 -15.95 -6.48 0.76
CA THR A 178 -15.56 -7.42 -0.31
C THR A 178 -16.50 -7.39 -1.51
N THR A 179 -17.62 -6.69 -1.42
CA THR A 179 -18.64 -6.54 -2.46
C THR A 179 -18.63 -5.18 -3.14
N ASP A 180 -17.63 -4.35 -2.86
CA ASP A 180 -17.50 -3.01 -3.42
C ASP A 180 -17.34 -3.05 -4.96
N HIS A 181 -16.60 -2.17 -5.56
CA HIS A 181 -16.37 -2.16 -7.00
C HIS A 181 -15.24 -3.12 -7.41
N PHE A 182 -15.08 -3.32 -8.72
CA PHE A 182 -14.19 -4.30 -9.33
C PHE A 182 -12.76 -4.32 -8.75
N PHE A 183 -12.05 -3.17 -8.73
CA PHE A 183 -10.66 -3.12 -8.25
C PHE A 183 -10.53 -3.29 -6.73
N ALA A 184 -11.50 -2.80 -5.95
CA ALA A 184 -11.51 -2.99 -4.50
C ALA A 184 -11.78 -4.45 -4.13
N THR A 185 -12.63 -5.11 -4.88
CA THR A 185 -12.93 -6.55 -4.71
C THR A 185 -11.75 -7.40 -5.13
N LEU A 186 -11.07 -7.06 -6.25
CA LEU A 186 -9.80 -7.69 -6.66
C LEU A 186 -8.76 -7.59 -5.55
N ASN A 187 -8.52 -6.38 -5.03
CA ASN A 187 -7.60 -6.20 -3.90
C ASN A 187 -7.98 -7.08 -2.71
N SER A 188 -9.25 -7.13 -2.34
CA SER A 188 -9.72 -7.96 -1.20
C SER A 188 -9.41 -9.45 -1.38
N ALA A 189 -9.39 -9.95 -2.61
CA ALA A 189 -9.03 -11.34 -2.90
C ALA A 189 -7.52 -11.60 -2.84
N VAL A 190 -6.69 -10.65 -3.28
CA VAL A 190 -5.27 -10.94 -3.57
C VAL A 190 -4.27 -10.03 -2.84
N PHE A 191 -4.68 -9.12 -1.95
CA PHE A 191 -3.72 -8.26 -1.25
C PHE A 191 -2.65 -9.10 -0.53
N THR A 192 -1.42 -8.61 -0.56
CA THR A 192 -0.27 -9.37 -0.05
C THR A 192 0.26 -8.80 1.24
N ASP A 193 0.41 -7.49 1.32
CA ASP A 193 0.77 -6.80 2.56
C ASP A 193 0.21 -5.37 2.56
N GLY A 194 0.57 -4.60 3.55
CA GLY A 194 0.13 -3.23 3.79
C GLY A 194 0.27 -2.90 5.26
N SER A 195 -0.28 -1.78 5.69
CA SER A 195 -0.13 -1.31 7.06
C SER A 195 -1.35 -1.59 7.91
N PHE A 196 -1.11 -2.04 9.13
CA PHE A 196 -2.08 -2.05 10.20
C PHE A 196 -1.66 -1.07 11.30
N VAL A 197 -2.55 -0.13 11.61
CA VAL A 197 -2.35 0.85 12.67
C VAL A 197 -3.56 0.86 13.60
N TYR A 198 -3.30 0.71 14.90
CA TYR A 198 -4.30 0.93 15.93
C TYR A 198 -3.74 1.86 17.00
N ILE A 199 -4.44 2.96 17.26
CA ILE A 199 -4.11 3.91 18.31
C ILE A 199 -5.14 3.76 19.42
N PRO A 200 -4.72 3.38 20.65
CA PRO A 200 -5.65 3.19 21.78
C PRO A 200 -6.37 4.46 22.20
N GLU A 201 -7.45 4.28 22.94
CA GLU A 201 -8.25 5.38 23.51
C GLU A 201 -7.36 6.39 24.26
N GLY A 202 -7.53 7.68 23.96
CA GLY A 202 -6.83 8.79 24.57
C GLY A 202 -5.37 8.99 24.19
N VAL A 203 -4.78 8.05 23.42
CA VAL A 203 -3.36 8.11 23.05
C VAL A 203 -3.14 9.04 21.86
N LYS A 204 -2.18 9.95 22.01
CA LYS A 204 -1.65 10.75 20.89
C LYS A 204 -0.36 10.11 20.41
N CYS A 205 -0.34 9.63 19.16
CA CYS A 205 0.88 9.03 18.62
C CYS A 205 2.04 10.02 18.69
N PRO A 206 3.16 9.67 19.33
CA PRO A 206 4.24 10.62 19.62
C PRO A 206 5.09 10.97 18.40
N MET A 207 4.94 10.23 17.32
CA MET A 207 5.71 10.38 16.09
C MET A 207 4.85 10.15 14.87
N GLU A 208 5.29 10.62 13.71
CA GLU A 208 4.66 10.27 12.44
C GLU A 208 4.96 8.80 12.11
N LEU A 209 3.92 8.09 11.66
CA LEU A 209 4.05 6.74 11.13
C LEU A 209 4.17 6.82 9.62
N SER A 210 5.02 6.03 9.02
CA SER A 210 5.18 6.02 7.55
C SER A 210 5.33 4.60 7.02
N THR A 211 4.67 4.32 5.91
CA THR A 211 4.93 3.08 5.15
C THR A 211 5.39 3.42 3.76
N TYR A 212 6.43 2.75 3.31
CA TYR A 212 6.97 2.94 1.99
C TYR A 212 6.93 1.65 1.18
N PHE A 213 6.21 1.72 0.06
CA PHE A 213 6.03 0.59 -0.86
C PHE A 213 6.95 0.73 -2.07
N ARG A 214 7.71 -0.32 -2.34
CA ARG A 214 8.55 -0.42 -3.53
C ARG A 214 8.13 -1.62 -4.37
N ILE A 215 7.55 -1.38 -5.54
CA ILE A 215 7.40 -2.41 -6.57
C ILE A 215 8.75 -2.61 -7.23
N ASN A 216 9.22 -3.82 -7.38
CA ASN A 216 10.51 -4.11 -8.03
C ASN A 216 10.42 -5.21 -9.08
N ALA A 217 9.67 -6.29 -8.80
CA ALA A 217 9.59 -7.44 -9.69
C ALA A 217 8.84 -7.14 -11.00
N THR A 218 9.27 -7.79 -12.09
CA THR A 218 8.64 -7.68 -13.42
C THR A 218 7.30 -8.37 -13.46
N GLU A 219 6.36 -7.86 -14.26
CA GLU A 219 5.03 -8.47 -14.52
C GLU A 219 4.21 -8.73 -13.24
N THR A 220 4.60 -8.11 -12.13
CA THR A 220 3.96 -8.30 -10.82
C THR A 220 2.96 -7.18 -10.58
N GLY A 221 1.74 -7.55 -10.19
CA GLY A 221 0.80 -6.62 -9.59
C GLY A 221 1.20 -6.32 -8.14
N GLN A 222 0.96 -5.09 -7.69
CA GLN A 222 1.09 -4.68 -6.28
C GLN A 222 -0.30 -4.50 -5.70
N PHE A 223 -0.61 -5.22 -4.64
CA PHE A 223 -1.94 -5.24 -4.01
C PHE A 223 -1.81 -4.96 -2.51
N GLU A 224 -1.93 -3.69 -2.14
CA GLU A 224 -1.73 -3.22 -0.78
C GLU A 224 -3.05 -3.08 -0.03
N ARG A 225 -3.04 -3.39 1.27
CA ARG A 225 -4.19 -3.19 2.15
C ARG A 225 -3.79 -2.45 3.42
N THR A 226 -4.16 -1.17 3.52
CA THR A 226 -3.90 -0.36 4.70
C THR A 226 -5.16 -0.20 5.54
N LEU A 227 -5.06 -0.44 6.85
CA LEU A 227 -6.14 -0.31 7.82
C LEU A 227 -5.65 0.50 9.02
N ILE A 228 -6.23 1.69 9.21
CA ILE A 228 -5.88 2.61 10.31
C ILE A 228 -7.10 2.86 11.18
N ILE A 229 -6.97 2.55 12.46
CA ILE A 229 -8.02 2.76 13.46
C ILE A 229 -7.51 3.71 14.53
N ALA A 230 -8.16 4.86 14.70
CA ALA A 230 -7.97 5.77 15.81
C ALA A 230 -9.13 5.61 16.79
N ASP A 231 -8.84 5.06 17.98
CA ASP A 231 -9.84 4.88 19.04
C ASP A 231 -10.19 6.23 19.68
N LYS A 232 -11.15 6.27 20.59
CA LYS A 232 -11.72 7.49 21.15
C LYS A 232 -10.65 8.44 21.67
N GLY A 233 -10.75 9.72 21.29
CA GLY A 233 -9.84 10.77 21.73
C GLY A 233 -8.38 10.59 21.29
N SER A 234 -8.07 9.66 20.40
CA SER A 234 -6.72 9.40 19.93
C SER A 234 -6.30 10.27 18.75
N TYR A 235 -5.02 10.26 18.40
CA TYR A 235 -4.47 11.01 17.26
C TYR A 235 -3.35 10.23 16.59
N VAL A 236 -3.33 10.27 15.27
CA VAL A 236 -2.22 9.74 14.45
C VAL A 236 -1.99 10.59 13.19
N SER A 237 -0.70 10.80 12.86
CA SER A 237 -0.26 11.25 11.54
C SER A 237 0.41 10.07 10.82
N TYR A 238 -0.04 9.80 9.59
CA TYR A 238 0.45 8.68 8.78
C TYR A 238 0.75 9.14 7.36
N LEU A 239 1.93 8.76 6.88
CA LEU A 239 2.41 9.03 5.52
C LEU A 239 2.63 7.73 4.75
N GLU A 240 2.05 7.63 3.58
CA GLU A 240 2.26 6.51 2.65
C GLU A 240 3.07 6.97 1.44
N GLY A 241 4.14 6.29 1.14
CA GLY A 241 4.98 6.53 -0.03
C GLY A 241 5.01 5.32 -0.95
N CYS A 242 4.92 5.53 -2.28
CA CYS A 242 4.97 4.45 -3.25
C CYS A 242 5.85 4.83 -4.44
N THR A 243 6.67 3.86 -4.91
CA THR A 243 7.46 4.00 -6.14
C THR A 243 7.57 2.67 -6.89
N ALA A 244 7.89 2.76 -8.18
CA ALA A 244 8.18 1.61 -9.04
C ALA A 244 9.36 1.90 -9.97
N PRO A 245 10.08 0.90 -10.49
CA PRO A 245 11.11 1.10 -11.50
C PRO A 245 10.52 1.48 -12.86
N MET A 246 11.34 1.99 -13.77
CA MET A 246 10.98 2.13 -15.17
C MET A 246 11.04 0.77 -15.86
N ARG A 247 9.93 0.40 -16.50
CA ARG A 247 9.84 -0.85 -17.28
C ARG A 247 9.02 -0.64 -18.53
N ASP A 248 9.33 -1.42 -19.57
CA ASP A 248 8.66 -1.40 -20.86
C ASP A 248 7.28 -2.07 -20.83
N GLU A 249 6.93 -2.71 -19.75
CA GLU A 249 5.65 -3.37 -19.52
C GLU A 249 4.78 -2.59 -18.52
N ASN A 250 3.48 -2.63 -18.68
CA ASN A 250 2.58 -2.04 -17.71
C ASN A 250 2.49 -2.91 -16.46
N GLN A 251 2.49 -2.26 -15.30
CA GLN A 251 2.31 -2.92 -14.01
C GLN A 251 1.03 -2.43 -13.35
N LEU A 252 0.27 -3.37 -12.76
CA LEU A 252 -0.97 -3.07 -12.06
C LEU A 252 -0.68 -2.79 -10.58
N HIS A 253 -1.09 -1.61 -10.13
CA HIS A 253 -1.17 -1.29 -8.71
C HIS A 253 -2.63 -1.13 -8.31
N ALA A 254 -3.13 -1.96 -7.42
CA ALA A 254 -4.49 -1.86 -6.89
C ALA A 254 -4.46 -1.93 -5.37
N ALA A 255 -4.74 -0.81 -4.71
CA ALA A 255 -4.68 -0.70 -3.25
C ALA A 255 -6.02 -0.32 -2.63
N ASN A 256 -6.25 -0.78 -1.40
CA ASN A 256 -7.37 -0.36 -0.57
C ASN A 256 -6.85 0.24 0.74
N VAL A 257 -7.37 1.41 1.11
CA VAL A 257 -7.08 2.10 2.37
C VAL A 257 -8.37 2.36 3.14
N GLU A 258 -8.46 1.83 4.34
CA GLU A 258 -9.58 2.02 5.27
C GLU A 258 -9.11 2.82 6.49
N LEU A 259 -9.74 3.98 6.73
CA LEU A 259 -9.48 4.84 7.88
C LEU A 259 -10.73 4.90 8.75
N ILE A 260 -10.59 4.66 10.06
CA ILE A 260 -11.71 4.64 10.99
C ILE A 260 -11.38 5.52 12.20
N ALA A 261 -12.09 6.63 12.35
CA ALA A 261 -11.98 7.53 13.49
C ALA A 261 -13.21 7.41 14.40
N LEU A 262 -12.98 7.07 15.68
CA LEU A 262 -14.03 6.99 16.71
C LEU A 262 -14.25 8.36 17.37
N ASP A 263 -15.00 8.42 18.48
CA ASP A 263 -15.35 9.69 19.13
C ASP A 263 -14.11 10.55 19.46
N ASP A 264 -14.11 11.83 19.09
CA ASP A 264 -13.04 12.79 19.33
C ASP A 264 -11.65 12.36 18.77
N ALA A 265 -11.62 11.35 17.92
CA ALA A 265 -10.37 10.86 17.30
C ALA A 265 -10.01 11.66 16.05
N GLU A 266 -8.72 11.74 15.76
CA GLU A 266 -8.20 12.41 14.57
C GLU A 266 -7.16 11.56 13.84
N ILE A 267 -7.38 11.38 12.53
CA ILE A 267 -6.42 10.76 11.62
C ILE A 267 -5.96 11.79 10.61
N LYS A 268 -4.66 12.03 10.53
CA LYS A 268 -4.01 12.80 9.48
C LYS A 268 -3.35 11.82 8.52
N TYR A 269 -3.95 11.62 7.36
CA TYR A 269 -3.45 10.68 6.36
C TYR A 269 -2.88 11.44 5.18
N SER A 270 -1.63 11.16 4.84
CA SER A 270 -0.95 11.73 3.69
C SER A 270 -0.41 10.62 2.79
N THR A 271 -0.40 10.84 1.47
CA THR A 271 0.23 9.92 0.54
C THR A 271 1.00 10.68 -0.53
N VAL A 272 2.18 10.17 -0.86
CA VAL A 272 3.02 10.64 -1.96
C VAL A 272 3.33 9.45 -2.84
N GLN A 273 2.79 9.45 -4.05
CA GLN A 273 2.99 8.38 -5.02
C GLN A 273 3.75 8.92 -6.22
N ASN A 274 4.93 8.36 -6.46
CA ASN A 274 5.79 8.70 -7.59
C ASN A 274 5.89 7.49 -8.51
N TRP A 275 5.12 7.52 -9.59
CA TRP A 275 5.04 6.42 -10.53
C TRP A 275 5.76 6.72 -11.84
N TYR A 276 6.16 5.69 -12.53
CA TYR A 276 6.64 5.79 -13.90
C TYR A 276 5.43 5.88 -14.85
N PRO A 277 5.34 6.93 -15.69
CA PRO A 277 4.18 7.13 -16.58
C PRO A 277 4.22 6.27 -17.85
N GLY A 278 5.30 5.59 -18.14
CA GLY A 278 5.63 5.02 -19.43
C GLY A 278 6.61 5.91 -20.23
N ASP A 279 7.08 5.41 -21.34
CA ASP A 279 7.96 6.16 -22.24
C ASP A 279 7.18 7.16 -23.11
N LYS A 280 7.90 7.90 -23.95
CA LYS A 280 7.32 8.89 -24.89
C LYS A 280 6.36 8.27 -25.91
N ASP A 281 6.48 6.97 -26.17
CA ASP A 281 5.64 6.23 -27.12
C ASP A 281 4.44 5.56 -26.40
N GLY A 282 4.28 5.81 -25.10
CA GLY A 282 3.21 5.28 -24.24
C GLY A 282 3.40 3.81 -23.84
N LYS A 283 4.65 3.31 -23.93
CA LYS A 283 4.99 1.94 -23.55
C LYS A 283 5.39 1.87 -22.08
N GLY A 284 4.91 0.86 -21.36
CA GLY A 284 5.17 0.68 -19.94
C GLY A 284 4.33 1.59 -19.03
N GLY A 285 4.79 1.76 -17.81
CA GLY A 285 4.16 2.61 -16.81
C GLY A 285 3.16 1.88 -15.91
N ILE A 286 2.75 2.57 -14.86
CA ILE A 286 1.90 1.99 -13.80
C ILE A 286 0.43 2.29 -14.06
N TYR A 287 -0.43 1.28 -13.99
CA TYR A 287 -1.88 1.39 -13.86
C TYR A 287 -2.23 1.43 -12.38
N ASN A 288 -2.60 2.63 -11.91
CA ASN A 288 -2.73 2.95 -10.49
C ASN A 288 -4.21 3.08 -10.10
N PHE A 289 -4.80 1.98 -9.61
CA PHE A 289 -6.19 1.91 -9.17
C PHE A 289 -6.27 1.82 -7.64
N VAL A 290 -6.66 2.91 -6.98
CA VAL A 290 -6.66 2.97 -5.52
C VAL A 290 -8.01 3.41 -4.97
N THR A 291 -8.53 2.63 -4.02
CA THR A 291 -9.73 2.95 -3.26
C THR A 291 -9.33 3.37 -1.87
N LYS A 292 -9.66 4.60 -1.47
CA LYS A 292 -9.38 5.11 -0.13
C LYS A 292 -10.67 5.59 0.50
N ARG A 293 -11.02 5.07 1.69
CA ARG A 293 -12.22 5.48 2.40
C ARG A 293 -11.97 5.75 3.86
N GLY A 294 -12.48 6.91 4.30
CA GLY A 294 -12.51 7.31 5.69
C GLY A 294 -13.91 7.16 6.27
N LEU A 295 -14.01 6.61 7.47
CA LEU A 295 -15.21 6.55 8.27
C LEU A 295 -15.02 7.42 9.53
N CYS A 296 -15.60 8.61 9.53
CA CYS A 296 -15.81 9.40 10.74
C CYS A 296 -17.01 8.81 11.48
N LYS A 297 -16.73 7.79 12.31
CA LYS A 297 -17.75 6.98 12.97
C LYS A 297 -18.26 7.63 14.25
N GLY A 298 -17.36 8.31 14.96
CA GLY A 298 -17.64 8.91 16.26
C GLY A 298 -17.95 10.40 16.19
N LYS A 299 -18.54 10.92 17.29
CA LYS A 299 -18.82 12.35 17.46
C LYS A 299 -17.50 13.14 17.43
N ASN A 300 -17.48 14.29 16.76
CA ASN A 300 -16.32 15.17 16.59
C ASN A 300 -15.09 14.49 15.95
N SER A 301 -15.23 13.31 15.37
CA SER A 301 -14.10 12.63 14.72
C SER A 301 -13.67 13.37 13.46
N LYS A 302 -12.35 13.33 13.16
CA LYS A 302 -11.76 14.06 12.05
C LYS A 302 -10.84 13.17 11.23
N ILE A 303 -10.92 13.29 9.92
CA ILE A 303 -9.95 12.69 8.99
C ILE A 303 -9.48 13.80 8.06
N SER A 304 -8.19 14.15 8.14
CA SER A 304 -7.52 15.05 7.20
C SER A 304 -6.83 14.21 6.13
N TRP A 305 -6.96 14.62 4.88
CA TRP A 305 -6.51 13.84 3.75
C TRP A 305 -5.67 14.68 2.79
N THR A 306 -4.39 14.34 2.63
CA THR A 306 -3.51 14.97 1.64
C THR A 306 -3.00 13.89 0.67
N GLN A 307 -3.13 14.15 -0.62
CA GLN A 307 -2.73 13.19 -1.64
C GLN A 307 -1.95 13.90 -2.75
N VAL A 308 -0.71 13.45 -2.97
CA VAL A 308 0.16 13.90 -4.06
C VAL A 308 0.46 12.70 -4.95
N GLU A 309 0.09 12.83 -6.21
CA GLU A 309 0.26 11.79 -7.22
C GLU A 309 1.02 12.35 -8.40
N THR A 310 2.10 11.72 -8.77
CA THR A 310 2.89 12.08 -9.96
C THR A 310 3.15 10.87 -10.82
N GLY A 311 3.19 11.07 -12.13
CA GLY A 311 3.41 10.00 -13.10
C GLY A 311 2.21 9.07 -13.24
N SER A 312 2.46 7.79 -13.40
CA SER A 312 1.55 6.71 -13.82
C SER A 312 1.03 6.83 -15.27
N ALA A 313 0.85 5.70 -15.93
CA ALA A 313 0.20 5.66 -17.24
C ALA A 313 -1.31 5.94 -17.12
N ILE A 314 -1.93 5.42 -16.07
CA ILE A 314 -3.32 5.68 -15.68
C ILE A 314 -3.42 5.80 -14.18
N THR A 315 -4.09 6.84 -13.69
CA THR A 315 -4.50 6.97 -12.30
C THR A 315 -6.02 6.97 -12.19
N TRP A 316 -6.52 6.05 -11.37
CA TRP A 316 -7.92 5.98 -11.00
C TRP A 316 -8.05 5.91 -9.49
N LYS A 317 -8.54 7.00 -8.89
CA LYS A 317 -8.69 7.13 -7.44
C LYS A 317 -10.16 7.20 -7.04
N TYR A 318 -10.49 6.50 -5.97
CA TYR A 318 -11.81 6.47 -5.33
C TYR A 318 -11.72 6.94 -3.87
N PRO A 319 -11.38 8.21 -3.61
CA PRO A 319 -11.41 8.74 -2.25
C PRO A 319 -12.86 9.05 -1.86
N SER A 320 -13.25 8.67 -0.65
CA SER A 320 -14.53 9.09 -0.07
C SER A 320 -14.49 9.09 1.46
N CYS A 321 -15.33 9.94 2.07
CA CYS A 321 -15.55 9.98 3.51
C CYS A 321 -17.01 9.68 3.84
N ILE A 322 -17.21 8.84 4.85
CA ILE A 322 -18.52 8.50 5.42
C ILE A 322 -18.60 9.19 6.78
N LEU A 323 -19.55 10.10 6.94
CA LEU A 323 -19.75 10.85 8.18
C LEU A 323 -20.96 10.27 8.91
N LYS A 324 -20.77 9.79 10.14
CA LYS A 324 -21.81 9.16 10.98
C LYS A 324 -21.90 9.77 12.37
N GLY A 325 -20.89 10.53 12.80
CA GLY A 325 -20.84 11.17 14.09
C GLY A 325 -21.12 12.66 14.10
#